data_62a2ca027f9579b3eb305af38ea147f9
#
_entry.id   62a2ca027f9579b3eb305af38ea147f9
#
_cell.length_a   1.000
_cell.length_b   1.000
_cell.length_c   1.000
_cell.angle_alpha   90.00
_cell.angle_beta   90.00
_cell.angle_gamma   90.00
#
_symmetry.space_group_name_H-M   'P 1'
#
loop_
_entity.id
_entity.type
_entity.pdbx_description
1 polymer ?
#
loop_
_entity_poly.entity_id
_entity_poly.type
_entity_poly.pdbx_seq_one_letter_code
_entity_poly.pdbx_strand_id
1 'polypeptide(L)'
;MQMQLSRRGILLASAVLPAIAHASLALAEEAAMVKKVVLLGDSVLDNGAYVSGGSDVLEHLVRRLPGGWSAMLLASDGSRMGDVRLQLQRLPPDATHLVVSMGGNDALGVSEVLNAPVRSVSEALLRIAAIRESFCSNYLSILDAILAAEVPTAICTIYDVRYPDAVQRRIAVTALSILNDCITRAAAKRRVAVIDLRVICNEDSDFANAIEPSEKGGSKIADAIVSFLTRVPAGRAELIVR
;
A
#
# COMPACT_ATOMS: atom_id res chain seq x y z
N MET A 1 57.77 38.74 36.57
CA MET A 1 57.67 37.48 35.82
C MET A 1 56.34 37.56 35.08
N GLN A 2 56.36 38.08 33.77
CA GLN A 2 55.17 38.30 32.93
C GLN A 2 54.94 37.04 32.13
N MET A 3 53.76 36.46 32.28
CA MET A 3 53.30 35.33 31.51
C MET A 3 52.66 35.85 30.19
N GLN A 4 53.32 35.57 29.06
CA GLN A 4 52.76 35.83 27.72
C GLN A 4 51.71 34.75 27.40
N LEU A 5 50.44 35.17 27.24
CA LEU A 5 49.37 34.33 26.73
C LEU A 5 49.49 34.25 25.20
N SER A 6 49.67 33.03 24.68
CA SER A 6 49.81 32.72 23.27
C SER A 6 48.47 32.94 22.52
N ARG A 7 48.53 33.70 21.40
CA ARG A 7 47.40 34.07 20.52
C ARG A 7 46.87 32.90 19.63
N ARG A 8 47.24 31.66 19.88
CA ARG A 8 46.89 30.50 19.03
C ARG A 8 45.69 29.70 19.49
N GLY A 9 45.02 30.06 20.61
CA GLY A 9 43.89 29.29 21.17
C GLY A 9 42.47 29.74 20.80
N ILE A 10 42.30 30.84 20.05
CA ILE A 10 40.97 31.47 19.87
C ILE A 10 40.30 31.17 18.51
N LEU A 11 41.01 30.52 17.56
CA LEU A 11 40.47 30.31 16.19
C LEU A 11 39.73 28.99 15.94
N LEU A 12 39.63 28.10 16.93
CA LEU A 12 38.94 26.79 16.77
C LEU A 12 37.50 26.75 17.34
N ALA A 13 37.07 27.78 18.10
CA ALA A 13 35.75 27.80 18.72
C ALA A 13 34.62 28.39 17.82
N SER A 14 34.99 29.11 16.75
CA SER A 14 33.99 29.85 15.94
C SER A 14 33.37 29.08 14.77
N ALA A 15 33.89 27.91 14.42
CA ALA A 15 33.42 27.14 13.27
C ALA A 15 32.40 26.04 13.63
N VAL A 16 32.30 25.65 14.92
CA VAL A 16 31.40 24.53 15.31
C VAL A 16 29.97 25.01 15.63
N LEU A 17 29.80 26.23 16.13
CA LEU A 17 28.50 26.80 16.47
C LEU A 17 27.52 26.95 15.26
N PRO A 18 27.94 27.43 14.06
CA PRO A 18 27.03 27.51 12.94
C PRO A 18 26.60 26.14 12.37
N ALA A 19 27.45 25.13 12.42
CA ALA A 19 27.13 23.79 11.93
C ALA A 19 26.06 23.10 12.81
N ILE A 20 26.12 23.29 14.13
CA ILE A 20 25.12 22.75 15.07
C ILE A 20 23.79 23.48 14.92
N ALA A 21 23.79 24.79 14.71
CA ALA A 21 22.59 25.60 14.48
C ALA A 21 21.88 25.21 13.17
N HIS A 22 22.61 24.95 12.08
CA HIS A 22 22.02 24.50 10.81
C HIS A 22 21.49 23.09 10.89
N ALA A 23 22.15 22.16 11.59
CA ALA A 23 21.65 20.82 11.83
C ALA A 23 20.38 20.82 12.69
N SER A 24 20.30 21.66 13.72
CA SER A 24 19.12 21.80 14.58
C SER A 24 17.94 22.46 13.84
N LEU A 25 18.18 23.43 12.95
CA LEU A 25 17.14 24.00 12.10
C LEU A 25 16.60 22.97 11.11
N ALA A 26 17.48 22.22 10.43
CA ALA A 26 17.06 21.18 9.49
C ALA A 26 16.26 20.07 10.17
N LEU A 27 16.62 19.64 11.37
CA LEU A 27 15.86 18.67 12.18
C LEU A 27 14.53 19.25 12.69
N ALA A 28 14.45 20.54 12.99
CA ALA A 28 13.22 21.21 13.38
C ALA A 28 12.28 21.43 12.17
N GLU A 29 12.82 21.67 10.99
CA GLU A 29 12.08 21.84 9.74
C GLU A 29 11.53 20.48 9.27
N GLU A 30 12.26 19.38 9.41
CA GLU A 30 11.80 18.03 9.13
C GLU A 30 10.69 17.58 10.14
N ALA A 31 10.75 18.01 11.39
CA ALA A 31 9.71 17.80 12.39
C ALA A 31 8.44 18.64 12.15
N ALA A 32 8.51 19.72 11.37
CA ALA A 32 7.40 20.61 11.06
C ALA A 32 6.65 20.21 9.77
N MET A 33 7.18 19.32 8.92
CA MET A 33 6.50 18.88 7.72
C MET A 33 5.36 17.92 8.06
N VAL A 34 4.13 18.36 7.84
CA VAL A 34 2.94 17.48 7.92
C VAL A 34 3.07 16.40 6.87
N LYS A 35 3.17 15.15 7.30
CA LYS A 35 3.20 14.00 6.39
C LYS A 35 1.78 13.66 5.93
N LYS A 36 1.62 13.35 4.65
CA LYS A 36 0.32 13.00 4.08
C LYS A 36 0.39 11.64 3.39
N VAL A 37 -0.40 10.68 3.85
CA VAL A 37 -0.62 9.42 3.14
C VAL A 37 -1.85 9.54 2.25
N VAL A 38 -1.73 9.11 0.99
CA VAL A 38 -2.86 9.06 0.05
C VAL A 38 -3.17 7.60 -0.27
N LEU A 39 -4.43 7.24 -0.11
CA LEU A 39 -4.98 5.92 -0.40
C LEU A 39 -5.51 5.90 -1.84
N LEU A 40 -4.99 5.01 -2.68
CA LEU A 40 -5.37 4.84 -4.07
C LEU A 40 -5.92 3.44 -4.30
N GLY A 41 -6.83 3.29 -5.26
CA GLY A 41 -7.33 1.99 -5.71
C GLY A 41 -8.83 1.81 -5.56
N ASP A 42 -9.25 0.72 -4.93
CA ASP A 42 -10.59 0.17 -4.97
C ASP A 42 -11.30 0.15 -3.60
N SER A 43 -12.42 -0.62 -3.51
CA SER A 43 -13.25 -0.80 -2.31
C SER A 43 -12.51 -1.37 -1.10
N VAL A 44 -11.35 -1.97 -1.26
CA VAL A 44 -10.53 -2.40 -0.12
C VAL A 44 -10.17 -1.23 0.78
N LEU A 45 -9.92 -0.05 0.20
CA LEU A 45 -9.57 1.18 0.91
C LEU A 45 -10.77 2.15 1.02
N ASP A 46 -11.74 2.07 0.07
CA ASP A 46 -12.99 2.83 0.05
C ASP A 46 -14.18 1.91 0.42
N ASN A 47 -14.18 1.42 1.67
CA ASN A 47 -15.18 0.45 2.13
C ASN A 47 -16.36 1.06 2.89
N GLY A 48 -16.53 2.37 2.86
CA GLY A 48 -17.58 3.06 3.61
C GLY A 48 -19.00 2.55 3.35
N ALA A 49 -19.30 2.12 2.11
CA ALA A 49 -20.59 1.54 1.75
C ALA A 49 -20.89 0.18 2.43
N TYR A 50 -19.89 -0.49 2.96
CA TYR A 50 -19.99 -1.88 3.48
C TYR A 50 -19.95 -1.99 5.01
N VAL A 51 -19.70 -0.89 5.74
CA VAL A 51 -19.53 -0.92 7.20
C VAL A 51 -20.78 -0.55 8.02
N SER A 52 -21.94 -0.37 7.35
CA SER A 52 -23.26 -0.18 8.00
C SER A 52 -23.27 0.83 9.15
N GLY A 53 -22.61 1.98 8.99
CA GLY A 53 -22.50 3.04 9.99
C GLY A 53 -21.36 2.86 11.00
N GLY A 54 -20.58 1.78 10.90
CA GLY A 54 -19.28 1.64 11.55
C GLY A 54 -18.20 2.48 10.84
N SER A 55 -16.97 2.35 11.30
CA SER A 55 -15.85 3.11 10.74
C SER A 55 -15.25 2.40 9.52
N ASP A 56 -15.01 3.18 8.46
CA ASP A 56 -14.28 2.71 7.29
C ASP A 56 -12.75 2.70 7.51
N VAL A 57 -12.01 2.26 6.50
CA VAL A 57 -10.53 2.20 6.53
C VAL A 57 -9.92 3.59 6.78
N LEU A 58 -10.44 4.63 6.11
CA LEU A 58 -9.92 5.99 6.26
C LEU A 58 -10.13 6.51 7.68
N GLU A 59 -11.32 6.33 8.24
CA GLU A 59 -11.63 6.76 9.63
C GLU A 59 -10.80 6.01 10.65
N HIS A 60 -10.63 4.69 10.48
CA HIS A 60 -9.74 3.91 11.33
C HIS A 60 -8.29 4.39 11.23
N LEU A 61 -7.82 4.69 10.02
CA LEU A 61 -6.47 5.19 9.78
C LEU A 61 -6.26 6.55 10.46
N VAL A 62 -7.14 7.53 10.21
CA VAL A 62 -7.03 8.89 10.76
C VAL A 62 -6.94 8.87 12.29
N ARG A 63 -7.71 8.00 12.97
CA ARG A 63 -7.65 7.85 14.43
C ARG A 63 -6.34 7.27 14.97
N ARG A 64 -5.57 6.57 14.13
CA ARG A 64 -4.32 5.87 14.51
C ARG A 64 -3.06 6.56 14.04
N LEU A 65 -3.19 7.54 13.13
CA LEU A 65 -2.02 8.26 12.63
C LEU A 65 -1.28 8.98 13.76
N PRO A 66 0.06 8.94 13.78
CA PRO A 66 0.85 9.75 14.71
C PRO A 66 0.62 11.24 14.50
N GLY A 67 0.95 12.07 15.51
CA GLY A 67 0.91 13.52 15.37
C GLY A 67 1.74 14.00 14.16
N GLY A 68 1.24 15.00 13.43
CA GLY A 68 1.88 15.51 12.23
C GLY A 68 1.59 14.72 10.96
N TRP A 69 0.70 13.72 11.00
CA TRP A 69 0.23 13.00 9.83
C TRP A 69 -1.20 13.36 9.46
N SER A 70 -1.52 13.27 8.18
CA SER A 70 -2.87 13.32 7.63
C SER A 70 -3.08 12.21 6.61
N ALA A 71 -4.33 11.86 6.33
CA ALA A 71 -4.70 10.89 5.31
C ALA A 71 -5.69 11.47 4.31
N MET A 72 -5.62 11.03 3.06
CA MET A 72 -6.55 11.38 1.99
C MET A 72 -6.96 10.12 1.22
N LEU A 73 -8.25 9.97 0.96
CA LEU A 73 -8.79 8.90 0.14
C LEU A 73 -9.01 9.41 -1.28
N LEU A 74 -8.35 8.77 -2.24
CA LEU A 74 -8.60 8.91 -3.68
C LEU A 74 -9.06 7.59 -4.29
N ALA A 75 -8.92 6.47 -3.54
CA ALA A 75 -9.51 5.20 -3.92
C ALA A 75 -11.03 5.36 -4.10
N SER A 76 -11.61 4.57 -4.96
CA SER A 76 -13.05 4.56 -5.21
C SER A 76 -13.54 3.13 -5.40
N ASP A 77 -14.63 2.81 -4.75
CA ASP A 77 -15.31 1.52 -4.89
C ASP A 77 -15.51 1.15 -6.37
N GLY A 78 -15.29 -0.12 -6.70
CA GLY A 78 -15.42 -0.66 -8.07
C GLY A 78 -14.25 -0.33 -9.01
N SER A 79 -13.27 0.48 -8.60
CA SER A 79 -12.14 0.86 -9.46
C SER A 79 -11.31 -0.34 -9.87
N ARG A 80 -10.85 -0.32 -11.12
CA ARG A 80 -9.87 -1.26 -11.70
C ARG A 80 -8.48 -0.64 -11.77
N MET A 81 -7.48 -1.43 -12.12
CA MET A 81 -6.10 -0.95 -12.29
C MET A 81 -6.02 0.30 -13.18
N GLY A 82 -6.77 0.37 -14.29
CA GLY A 82 -6.78 1.51 -15.20
C GLY A 82 -7.23 2.82 -14.54
N ASP A 83 -8.16 2.74 -13.58
CA ASP A 83 -8.74 3.91 -12.91
C ASP A 83 -7.75 4.57 -11.95
N VAL A 84 -6.76 3.82 -11.45
CA VAL A 84 -5.68 4.35 -10.60
C VAL A 84 -4.90 5.46 -11.32
N ARG A 85 -4.78 5.41 -12.65
CA ARG A 85 -4.16 6.52 -13.42
C ARG A 85 -4.94 7.84 -13.30
N LEU A 86 -6.28 7.76 -13.24
CA LEU A 86 -7.13 8.94 -13.05
C LEU A 86 -7.04 9.46 -11.61
N GLN A 87 -6.91 8.55 -10.65
CA GLN A 87 -6.68 8.91 -9.24
C GLN A 87 -5.32 9.62 -9.07
N LEU A 88 -4.26 9.15 -9.74
CA LEU A 88 -2.93 9.79 -9.74
C LEU A 88 -2.96 11.24 -10.28
N GLN A 89 -3.82 11.55 -11.24
CA GLN A 89 -3.96 12.93 -11.73
C GLN A 89 -4.50 13.90 -10.67
N ARG A 90 -5.14 13.35 -9.62
CA ARG A 90 -5.68 14.11 -8.48
C ARG A 90 -4.76 14.08 -7.26
N LEU A 91 -3.57 13.49 -7.40
CA LEU A 91 -2.60 13.39 -6.29
C LEU A 91 -2.20 14.80 -5.84
N PRO A 92 -2.37 15.15 -4.56
CA PRO A 92 -1.98 16.45 -4.06
C PRO A 92 -0.45 16.58 -4.05
N PRO A 93 0.10 17.79 -4.32
CA PRO A 93 1.55 17.99 -4.42
C PRO A 93 2.28 17.79 -3.08
N ASP A 94 1.57 17.81 -1.97
CA ASP A 94 2.08 17.57 -0.61
C ASP A 94 1.92 16.10 -0.16
N ALA A 95 1.58 15.19 -1.06
CA ALA A 95 1.57 13.76 -0.77
C ALA A 95 2.99 13.28 -0.44
N THR A 96 3.15 12.61 0.69
CA THR A 96 4.45 12.10 1.12
C THR A 96 4.52 10.56 1.12
N HIS A 97 3.38 9.87 1.09
CA HIS A 97 3.30 8.42 1.07
C HIS A 97 2.08 7.97 0.26
N LEU A 98 2.19 6.82 -0.40
CA LEU A 98 1.07 6.18 -1.10
C LEU A 98 0.82 4.78 -0.54
N VAL A 99 -0.46 4.42 -0.43
CA VAL A 99 -0.91 3.04 -0.22
C VAL A 99 -1.89 2.70 -1.32
N VAL A 100 -1.68 1.57 -2.00
CA VAL A 100 -2.44 1.22 -3.20
C VAL A 100 -3.01 -0.19 -3.09
N SER A 101 -4.33 -0.30 -3.25
CA SER A 101 -5.02 -1.57 -3.47
C SER A 101 -5.57 -1.60 -4.89
N MET A 102 -5.16 -2.57 -5.70
CA MET A 102 -5.64 -2.70 -7.08
C MET A 102 -5.55 -4.13 -7.60
N GLY A 103 -6.42 -4.45 -8.54
CA GLY A 103 -6.41 -5.72 -9.26
C GLY A 103 -7.51 -6.70 -8.83
N GLY A 104 -8.18 -6.49 -7.70
CA GLY A 104 -9.33 -7.30 -7.27
C GLY A 104 -10.47 -7.27 -8.29
N ASN A 105 -10.89 -6.08 -8.71
CA ASN A 105 -11.94 -5.91 -9.72
C ASN A 105 -11.51 -6.37 -11.13
N ASP A 106 -10.22 -6.33 -11.46
CA ASP A 106 -9.70 -6.91 -12.70
C ASP A 106 -9.81 -8.45 -12.67
N ALA A 107 -9.49 -9.08 -11.53
CA ALA A 107 -9.65 -10.51 -11.33
C ALA A 107 -11.12 -10.94 -11.40
N LEU A 108 -12.04 -10.17 -10.77
CA LEU A 108 -13.48 -10.40 -10.87
C LEU A 108 -13.96 -10.31 -12.32
N GLY A 109 -13.46 -9.34 -13.09
CA GLY A 109 -13.81 -9.12 -14.49
C GLY A 109 -13.48 -10.29 -15.43
N VAL A 110 -12.60 -11.21 -15.02
CA VAL A 110 -12.21 -12.40 -15.80
C VAL A 110 -12.61 -13.71 -15.14
N SER A 111 -13.35 -13.66 -14.02
CA SER A 111 -13.68 -14.84 -13.20
C SER A 111 -14.52 -15.91 -13.92
N GLU A 112 -15.30 -15.52 -14.95
CA GLU A 112 -16.09 -16.46 -15.78
C GLU A 112 -15.23 -17.57 -16.42
N VAL A 113 -13.96 -17.36 -16.61
CA VAL A 113 -13.03 -18.40 -17.12
C VAL A 113 -13.02 -19.65 -16.23
N LEU A 114 -13.28 -19.50 -14.93
CA LEU A 114 -13.28 -20.59 -13.96
C LEU A 114 -14.46 -21.55 -14.16
N ASN A 115 -15.52 -21.12 -14.87
CA ASN A 115 -16.68 -21.93 -15.22
C ASN A 115 -16.63 -22.46 -16.66
N ALA A 116 -15.60 -22.06 -17.43
CA ALA A 116 -15.51 -22.45 -18.84
C ALA A 116 -15.17 -23.94 -18.99
N PRO A 117 -15.84 -24.67 -19.90
CA PRO A 117 -15.53 -26.06 -20.15
C PRO A 117 -14.13 -26.19 -20.76
N VAL A 118 -13.37 -27.20 -20.31
CA VAL A 118 -12.03 -27.52 -20.79
C VAL A 118 -11.90 -29.03 -21.06
N ARG A 119 -11.07 -29.41 -22.04
CA ARG A 119 -10.84 -30.81 -22.43
C ARG A 119 -9.71 -31.44 -21.62
N SER A 120 -8.84 -30.65 -21.01
CA SER A 120 -7.72 -31.11 -20.21
C SER A 120 -7.28 -30.09 -19.18
N VAL A 121 -6.55 -30.54 -18.15
CA VAL A 121 -5.88 -29.67 -17.18
C VAL A 121 -4.89 -28.72 -17.86
N SER A 122 -4.17 -29.20 -18.87
CA SER A 122 -3.23 -28.36 -19.62
C SER A 122 -3.95 -27.22 -20.35
N GLU A 123 -5.12 -27.45 -20.93
CA GLU A 123 -5.93 -26.39 -21.56
C GLU A 123 -6.38 -25.36 -20.52
N ALA A 124 -6.85 -25.80 -19.36
CA ALA A 124 -7.22 -24.91 -18.27
C ALA A 124 -6.03 -24.02 -17.84
N LEU A 125 -4.87 -24.62 -17.62
CA LEU A 125 -3.64 -23.91 -17.25
C LEU A 125 -3.18 -22.90 -18.30
N LEU A 126 -3.29 -23.22 -19.58
CA LEU A 126 -2.96 -22.28 -20.67
C LEU A 126 -3.88 -21.06 -20.67
N ARG A 127 -5.19 -21.24 -20.43
CA ARG A 127 -6.13 -20.13 -20.32
C ARG A 127 -5.81 -19.23 -19.13
N ILE A 128 -5.51 -19.83 -17.98
CA ILE A 128 -5.11 -19.10 -16.77
C ILE A 128 -3.76 -18.39 -16.98
N ALA A 129 -2.80 -19.02 -17.70
CA ALA A 129 -1.53 -18.39 -18.02
C ALA A 129 -1.70 -17.13 -18.88
N ALA A 130 -2.58 -17.14 -19.87
CA ALA A 130 -2.87 -15.97 -20.71
C ALA A 130 -3.48 -14.81 -19.86
N ILE A 131 -4.39 -15.12 -18.94
CA ILE A 131 -4.95 -14.14 -18.01
C ILE A 131 -3.85 -13.57 -17.12
N ARG A 132 -3.00 -14.44 -16.54
CA ARG A 132 -1.87 -14.03 -15.71
C ARG A 132 -0.93 -13.09 -16.47
N GLU A 133 -0.58 -13.39 -17.70
CA GLU A 133 0.32 -12.57 -18.52
C GLU A 133 -0.26 -11.18 -18.75
N SER A 134 -1.54 -11.09 -19.15
CA SER A 134 -2.24 -9.81 -19.31
C SER A 134 -2.31 -9.03 -18.01
N PHE A 135 -2.70 -9.68 -16.91
CA PHE A 135 -2.76 -9.06 -15.58
C PHE A 135 -1.39 -8.52 -15.15
N CYS A 136 -0.33 -9.34 -15.23
CA CYS A 136 1.02 -8.92 -14.86
C CYS A 136 1.49 -7.72 -15.68
N SER A 137 1.26 -7.72 -17.00
CA SER A 137 1.65 -6.60 -17.88
C SER A 137 0.93 -5.31 -17.49
N ASN A 138 -0.38 -5.37 -17.28
CA ASN A 138 -1.18 -4.21 -16.86
C ASN A 138 -0.76 -3.73 -15.47
N TYR A 139 -0.62 -4.64 -14.52
CA TYR A 139 -0.20 -4.32 -13.15
C TYR A 139 1.14 -3.58 -13.12
N LEU A 140 2.13 -4.08 -13.86
CA LEU A 140 3.45 -3.47 -13.97
C LEU A 140 3.38 -2.07 -14.56
N SER A 141 2.58 -1.86 -15.62
CA SER A 141 2.40 -0.56 -16.26
C SER A 141 1.78 0.49 -15.31
N ILE A 142 0.83 0.07 -14.46
CA ILE A 142 0.22 0.97 -13.48
C ILE A 142 1.17 1.21 -12.31
N LEU A 143 1.84 0.17 -11.81
CA LEU A 143 2.83 0.32 -10.74
C LEU A 143 3.96 1.29 -11.13
N ASP A 144 4.46 1.22 -12.37
CA ASP A 144 5.46 2.16 -12.86
C ASP A 144 4.95 3.61 -12.88
N ALA A 145 3.67 3.81 -13.25
CA ALA A 145 3.05 5.13 -13.19
C ALA A 145 2.87 5.65 -11.75
N ILE A 146 2.56 4.77 -10.78
CA ILE A 146 2.48 5.13 -9.36
C ILE A 146 3.85 5.55 -8.83
N LEU A 147 4.88 4.78 -9.15
CA LEU A 147 6.26 5.02 -8.68
C LEU A 147 6.90 6.26 -9.28
N ALA A 148 6.37 6.79 -10.40
CA ALA A 148 6.80 8.08 -10.97
C ALA A 148 6.47 9.27 -10.05
N ALA A 149 5.65 9.10 -9.02
CA ALA A 149 5.44 10.11 -7.97
C ALA A 149 6.64 10.25 -7.01
N GLU A 150 7.61 9.30 -7.04
CA GLU A 150 8.86 9.30 -6.27
C GLU A 150 8.67 9.42 -4.73
N VAL A 151 7.52 8.99 -4.22
CA VAL A 151 7.24 8.94 -2.78
C VAL A 151 7.20 7.51 -2.25
N PRO A 152 7.53 7.27 -0.98
CA PRO A 152 7.38 5.97 -0.34
C PRO A 152 6.01 5.36 -0.59
N THR A 153 5.98 4.15 -1.15
CA THR A 153 4.76 3.49 -1.60
C THR A 153 4.67 2.09 -1.03
N ALA A 154 3.48 1.69 -0.57
CA ALA A 154 3.11 0.31 -0.30
C ALA A 154 1.98 -0.13 -1.23
N ILE A 155 2.03 -1.39 -1.68
CA ILE A 155 0.95 -2.01 -2.44
C ILE A 155 0.32 -3.14 -1.64
N CYS A 156 -0.99 -3.33 -1.80
CA CYS A 156 -1.71 -4.45 -1.18
C CYS A 156 -1.71 -5.68 -2.09
N THR A 157 -1.70 -6.87 -1.49
CA THR A 157 -2.11 -8.10 -2.20
C THR A 157 -3.64 -8.13 -2.30
N ILE A 158 -4.19 -8.95 -3.20
CA ILE A 158 -5.61 -9.30 -3.19
C ILE A 158 -5.81 -10.36 -2.09
N TYR A 159 -6.71 -10.11 -1.14
CA TYR A 159 -7.02 -11.07 -0.07
C TYR A 159 -7.76 -12.31 -0.57
N ASP A 160 -7.83 -13.33 0.28
CA ASP A 160 -8.60 -14.54 0.02
C ASP A 160 -10.09 -14.27 0.20
N VAL A 161 -10.86 -14.40 -0.88
CA VAL A 161 -12.31 -14.19 -0.88
C VAL A 161 -13.04 -15.17 0.06
N ARG A 162 -14.22 -14.76 0.56
CA ARG A 162 -15.02 -15.49 1.53
C ARG A 162 -16.36 -15.98 0.96
N TYR A 163 -16.34 -16.56 -0.25
CA TYR A 163 -17.55 -17.16 -0.80
C TYR A 163 -18.13 -18.21 0.15
N PRO A 164 -19.49 -18.25 0.35
CA PRO A 164 -20.13 -19.23 1.22
C PRO A 164 -19.93 -20.66 0.74
N ASP A 165 -19.95 -20.91 -0.57
CA ASP A 165 -19.67 -22.22 -1.16
C ASP A 165 -18.18 -22.55 -1.04
N ALA A 166 -17.85 -23.64 -0.35
CA ALA A 166 -16.47 -24.03 -0.05
C ALA A 166 -15.68 -24.45 -1.29
N VAL A 167 -16.35 -24.96 -2.34
CA VAL A 167 -15.69 -25.36 -3.60
C VAL A 167 -15.35 -24.11 -4.39
N GLN A 168 -16.32 -23.21 -4.56
CA GLN A 168 -16.14 -21.94 -5.22
C GLN A 168 -15.05 -21.10 -4.53
N ARG A 169 -15.07 -21.01 -3.19
CA ARG A 169 -14.05 -20.33 -2.39
C ARG A 169 -12.65 -20.88 -2.68
N ARG A 170 -12.47 -22.20 -2.66
CA ARG A 170 -11.19 -22.85 -2.92
C ARG A 170 -10.69 -22.59 -4.34
N ILE A 171 -11.57 -22.65 -5.34
CA ILE A 171 -11.22 -22.35 -6.74
C ILE A 171 -10.76 -20.90 -6.85
N ALA A 172 -11.53 -19.96 -6.32
CA ALA A 172 -11.21 -18.53 -6.39
C ALA A 172 -9.89 -18.18 -5.68
N VAL A 173 -9.67 -18.68 -4.47
CA VAL A 173 -8.41 -18.46 -3.70
C VAL A 173 -7.20 -19.03 -4.48
N THR A 174 -7.35 -20.22 -5.08
CA THR A 174 -6.29 -20.81 -5.91
C THR A 174 -5.98 -19.94 -7.14
N ALA A 175 -7.01 -19.43 -7.83
CA ALA A 175 -6.83 -18.55 -8.98
C ALA A 175 -6.19 -17.20 -8.57
N LEU A 176 -6.63 -16.60 -7.46
CA LEU A 176 -6.07 -15.35 -6.93
C LEU A 176 -4.60 -15.51 -6.52
N SER A 177 -4.17 -16.67 -6.04
CA SER A 177 -2.76 -16.91 -5.69
C SER A 177 -1.82 -16.72 -6.89
N ILE A 178 -2.28 -17.05 -8.11
CA ILE A 178 -1.52 -16.88 -9.35
C ILE A 178 -1.37 -15.38 -9.69
N LEU A 179 -2.40 -14.57 -9.44
CA LEU A 179 -2.36 -13.12 -9.66
C LEU A 179 -1.54 -12.42 -8.57
N ASN A 180 -1.65 -12.88 -7.33
CA ASN A 180 -0.83 -12.39 -6.21
C ASN A 180 0.66 -12.66 -6.41
N ASP A 181 1.05 -13.74 -7.09
CA ASP A 181 2.45 -13.98 -7.49
C ASP A 181 2.96 -12.84 -8.42
N CYS A 182 2.11 -12.32 -9.33
CA CYS A 182 2.47 -11.14 -10.14
C CYS A 182 2.72 -9.91 -9.27
N ILE A 183 1.81 -9.63 -8.33
CA ILE A 183 1.89 -8.48 -7.43
C ILE A 183 3.18 -8.52 -6.61
N THR A 184 3.43 -9.64 -5.94
CA THR A 184 4.60 -9.80 -5.06
C THR A 184 5.92 -9.77 -5.83
N ARG A 185 5.98 -10.35 -7.05
CA ARG A 185 7.16 -10.25 -7.91
C ARG A 185 7.38 -8.83 -8.44
N ALA A 186 6.31 -8.11 -8.78
CA ALA A 186 6.40 -6.71 -9.21
C ALA A 186 6.95 -5.84 -8.09
N ALA A 187 6.44 -6.01 -6.87
CA ALA A 187 6.92 -5.32 -5.67
C ALA A 187 8.40 -5.60 -5.39
N ALA A 188 8.79 -6.88 -5.39
CA ALA A 188 10.17 -7.28 -5.13
C ALA A 188 11.15 -6.67 -6.14
N LYS A 189 10.82 -6.70 -7.45
CA LYS A 189 11.66 -6.12 -8.51
C LYS A 189 11.84 -4.60 -8.37
N ARG A 190 10.83 -3.91 -7.85
CA ARG A 190 10.82 -2.44 -7.69
C ARG A 190 11.13 -1.98 -6.28
N ARG A 191 11.39 -2.91 -5.35
CA ARG A 191 11.69 -2.64 -3.94
C ARG A 191 10.57 -1.87 -3.23
N VAL A 192 9.33 -2.19 -3.58
CA VAL A 192 8.12 -1.61 -2.99
C VAL A 192 7.66 -2.46 -1.81
N ALA A 193 7.19 -1.83 -0.75
CA ALA A 193 6.60 -2.52 0.40
C ALA A 193 5.28 -3.20 0.01
N VAL A 194 5.00 -4.37 0.60
CA VAL A 194 3.76 -5.13 0.37
C VAL A 194 3.00 -5.27 1.69
N ILE A 195 1.76 -4.82 1.70
CA ILE A 195 0.77 -5.09 2.74
C ILE A 195 0.04 -6.38 2.34
N ASP A 196 0.35 -7.49 3.00
CA ASP A 196 -0.21 -8.79 2.61
C ASP A 196 -1.59 -9.02 3.25
N LEU A 197 -2.63 -8.61 2.53
CA LEU A 197 -4.01 -8.72 2.99
C LEU A 197 -4.49 -10.16 3.16
N ARG A 198 -3.84 -11.15 2.54
CA ARG A 198 -4.19 -12.59 2.72
C ARG A 198 -3.92 -13.06 4.15
N VAL A 199 -2.93 -12.44 4.81
CA VAL A 199 -2.55 -12.74 6.20
C VAL A 199 -3.31 -11.83 7.17
N ILE A 200 -3.51 -10.56 6.80
CA ILE A 200 -4.15 -9.54 7.63
C ILE A 200 -5.66 -9.82 7.74
N CYS A 201 -6.35 -10.00 6.61
CA CYS A 201 -7.79 -10.28 6.55
C CYS A 201 -8.01 -11.79 6.42
N ASN A 202 -7.78 -12.55 7.49
CA ASN A 202 -7.75 -14.01 7.48
C ASN A 202 -8.95 -14.68 8.19
N GLU A 203 -9.86 -13.90 8.77
CA GLU A 203 -11.07 -14.39 9.43
C GLU A 203 -12.33 -14.03 8.63
N ASP A 204 -13.39 -14.83 8.72
CA ASP A 204 -14.66 -14.53 8.03
C ASP A 204 -15.28 -13.22 8.55
N SER A 205 -15.08 -12.88 9.82
CA SER A 205 -15.53 -11.62 10.42
C SER A 205 -14.80 -10.38 9.92
N ASP A 206 -13.70 -10.53 9.18
CA ASP A 206 -12.99 -9.42 8.55
C ASP A 206 -13.70 -8.93 7.27
N PHE A 207 -14.76 -9.63 6.85
CA PHE A 207 -15.48 -9.37 5.62
C PHE A 207 -16.94 -9.01 5.90
N ALA A 208 -17.45 -7.99 5.22
CA ALA A 208 -18.86 -7.59 5.23
C ALA A 208 -19.71 -8.48 4.30
N ASN A 209 -19.10 -8.98 3.23
CA ASN A 209 -19.66 -9.94 2.29
C ASN A 209 -18.53 -10.85 1.76
N ALA A 210 -18.70 -11.51 0.63
CA ALA A 210 -17.69 -12.44 0.10
C ALA A 210 -16.36 -11.77 -0.31
N ILE A 211 -16.37 -10.48 -0.61
CA ILE A 211 -15.26 -9.77 -1.27
C ILE A 211 -14.95 -8.39 -0.70
N GLU A 212 -15.72 -7.89 0.29
CA GLU A 212 -15.53 -6.54 0.82
C GLU A 212 -15.13 -6.56 2.29
N PRO A 213 -14.21 -5.70 2.73
CA PRO A 213 -13.81 -5.67 4.13
C PRO A 213 -14.92 -5.11 5.02
N SER A 214 -15.13 -5.76 6.17
CA SER A 214 -15.96 -5.25 7.25
C SER A 214 -15.26 -4.12 8.00
N GLU A 215 -15.95 -3.51 8.98
CA GLU A 215 -15.34 -2.59 9.94
C GLU A 215 -14.10 -3.22 10.62
N LYS A 216 -14.18 -4.50 11.03
CA LYS A 216 -13.06 -5.23 11.64
C LYS A 216 -11.91 -5.42 10.67
N GLY A 217 -12.19 -5.82 9.43
CA GLY A 217 -11.19 -5.93 8.37
C GLY A 217 -10.54 -4.59 8.07
N GLY A 218 -11.34 -3.53 7.93
CA GLY A 218 -10.87 -2.15 7.75
C GLY A 218 -9.97 -1.68 8.88
N SER A 219 -10.29 -2.03 10.13
CA SER A 219 -9.44 -1.76 11.29
C SER A 219 -8.06 -2.41 11.17
N LYS A 220 -7.99 -3.70 10.79
CA LYS A 220 -6.72 -4.44 10.58
C LYS A 220 -5.90 -3.85 9.42
N ILE A 221 -6.57 -3.45 8.33
CA ILE A 221 -5.92 -2.79 7.18
C ILE A 221 -5.30 -1.46 7.63
N ALA A 222 -6.02 -0.64 8.39
CA ALA A 222 -5.51 0.62 8.93
C ALA A 222 -4.28 0.42 9.83
N ASP A 223 -4.27 -0.61 10.69
CA ASP A 223 -3.11 -0.96 11.53
C ASP A 223 -1.89 -1.33 10.68
N ALA A 224 -2.07 -2.07 9.60
CA ALA A 224 -0.99 -2.42 8.68
C ALA A 224 -0.45 -1.19 7.93
N ILE A 225 -1.32 -0.27 7.53
CA ILE A 225 -0.93 1.01 6.93
C ILE A 225 -0.10 1.82 7.93
N VAL A 226 -0.53 1.98 9.17
CA VAL A 226 0.25 2.69 10.22
C VAL A 226 1.61 2.01 10.42
N SER A 227 1.66 0.68 10.42
CA SER A 227 2.91 -0.07 10.51
C SER A 227 3.87 0.26 9.37
N PHE A 228 3.37 0.41 8.14
CA PHE A 228 4.18 0.87 6.99
C PHE A 228 4.69 2.30 7.20
N LEU A 229 3.83 3.23 7.62
CA LEU A 229 4.15 4.65 7.75
C LEU A 229 5.16 4.96 8.86
N THR A 230 5.20 4.13 9.91
CA THR A 230 6.05 4.34 11.11
C THR A 230 7.38 3.59 11.04
N ARG A 231 7.61 2.76 10.02
CA ARG A 231 8.89 2.04 9.86
C ARG A 231 9.96 2.95 9.28
N VAL A 232 11.20 2.72 9.69
CA VAL A 232 12.37 3.31 9.03
C VAL A 232 12.58 2.59 7.69
N PRO A 233 12.64 3.30 6.55
CA PRO A 233 12.84 2.67 5.25
C PRO A 233 14.13 1.85 5.21
N ALA A 234 14.01 0.55 5.00
CA ALA A 234 15.18 -0.35 4.95
C ALA A 234 15.88 -0.38 3.58
N GLY A 235 15.38 0.37 2.58
CA GLY A 235 15.93 0.39 1.21
C GLY A 235 15.74 -0.92 0.43
N ARG A 236 14.86 -1.81 0.89
CA ARG A 236 14.52 -3.12 0.29
C ARG A 236 13.02 -3.36 0.35
N ALA A 237 12.53 -4.29 -0.48
CA ALA A 237 11.14 -4.75 -0.42
C ALA A 237 10.84 -5.37 0.95
N GLU A 238 9.71 -5.01 1.55
CA GLU A 238 9.24 -5.52 2.83
C GLU A 238 7.85 -6.11 2.70
N LEU A 239 7.60 -7.21 3.41
CA LEU A 239 6.28 -7.80 3.54
C LEU A 239 5.68 -7.42 4.89
N ILE A 240 4.53 -6.76 4.87
CA ILE A 240 3.80 -6.29 6.06
C ILE A 240 2.62 -7.22 6.29
N VAL A 241 2.59 -7.86 7.45
CA VAL A 241 1.60 -8.89 7.84
C VAL A 241 0.93 -8.59 9.20
N ARG A 242 1.06 -7.35 9.66
CA ARG A 242 0.44 -6.86 10.91
C ARG A 242 -0.23 -5.54 10.64
#